data_50bb6bb08e0dfa64f5b60ed38dea8262
#
_entry.id   50bb6bb08e0dfa64f5b60ed38dea8262
#
_cell.length_a   1.000
_cell.length_b   1.000
_cell.length_c   1.000
_cell.angle_alpha   90.00
_cell.angle_beta   90.00
_cell.angle_gamma   90.00
#
_symmetry.space_group_name_H-M   'P 1'
#
loop_
_entity.id
_entity.type
_entity.pdbx_description
1 polymer ?
#
loop_
_entity_poly.entity_id
_entity_poly.type
_entity_poly.pdbx_seq_one_letter_code
_entity_poly.pdbx_strand_id
1 'polypeptide(L)'
;MKNYKWQEWDINHFKTLYPQLQADTTKELIHNRMGRLYWVWKDDALYVQRFARENGPYQGRNLKWLRKCLPNARTIVDVGMNVANNTMEYATWAETVHGFEPTPSTFALAEANVELNQHVELKGRYYNSQKVMSEHDPDHADGWYKFPDKTFASLTMSADVHLHNVGLGDVAGSFQMEDHPNNVGHNCILTEERKQKTKYEVYDVTVNTLDSYNFENVDAIKVDCEGYEYPILKGALQTIQRCRPVVQLEIVEAQCKKFGYTPQDMFDLFHKQVGNYVTTDFQGNDIGTDWQRIKGVMDRFFVPKEIYQKIPKDNSKVRHPGMERPQINEEIFEELFE
;
A
#
# COMPACT_ATOMS: atom_id res chain seq x y z
N MET A 1 -24.83 -19.21 -0.12
CA MET A 1 -23.71 -19.34 -1.08
C MET A 1 -22.62 -20.19 -0.45
N LYS A 2 -22.04 -21.14 -1.18
CA LYS A 2 -20.99 -22.00 -0.61
C LYS A 2 -19.71 -21.18 -0.48
N ASN A 3 -19.14 -21.10 0.73
CA ASN A 3 -17.80 -20.57 0.93
C ASN A 3 -16.83 -21.45 0.15
N TYR A 4 -16.15 -20.91 -0.84
CA TYR A 4 -15.11 -21.65 -1.51
C TYR A 4 -13.91 -21.74 -0.56
N LYS A 5 -13.47 -22.97 -0.30
CA LYS A 5 -12.18 -23.24 0.36
C LYS A 5 -11.25 -23.82 -0.69
N TRP A 6 -10.04 -23.31 -0.79
CA TRP A 6 -9.00 -23.96 -1.56
C TRP A 6 -8.81 -25.39 -1.02
N GLN A 7 -8.81 -26.34 -1.92
CA GLN A 7 -8.46 -27.70 -1.56
C GLN A 7 -6.94 -27.80 -1.46
N GLU A 8 -6.45 -28.70 -0.64
CA GLU A 8 -5.00 -28.90 -0.48
C GLU A 8 -4.31 -29.23 -1.82
N TRP A 9 -4.97 -29.97 -2.69
CA TRP A 9 -4.44 -30.30 -4.00
C TRP A 9 -4.33 -29.08 -4.93
N ASP A 10 -5.23 -28.11 -4.85
CA ASP A 10 -5.17 -26.87 -5.62
C ASP A 10 -3.91 -26.09 -5.26
N ILE A 11 -3.66 -25.94 -3.96
CA ILE A 11 -2.47 -25.23 -3.44
C ILE A 11 -1.20 -25.97 -3.86
N ASN A 12 -1.18 -27.28 -3.76
CA ASN A 12 -0.04 -28.09 -4.18
C ASN A 12 0.21 -27.99 -5.69
N HIS A 13 -0.85 -27.94 -6.50
CA HIS A 13 -0.72 -27.70 -7.93
C HIS A 13 -0.08 -26.32 -8.19
N PHE A 14 -0.56 -25.25 -7.56
CA PHE A 14 0.01 -23.92 -7.75
C PHE A 14 1.47 -23.82 -7.30
N LYS A 15 1.86 -24.55 -6.25
CA LYS A 15 3.26 -24.64 -5.84
C LYS A 15 4.16 -25.17 -6.94
N THR A 16 3.69 -26.12 -7.74
CA THR A 16 4.48 -26.72 -8.82
C THR A 16 4.77 -25.77 -9.98
N LEU A 17 4.03 -24.67 -10.11
CA LEU A 17 4.28 -23.63 -11.11
C LEU A 17 5.51 -22.77 -10.77
N TYR A 18 5.92 -22.78 -9.50
CA TYR A 18 7.04 -21.96 -8.99
C TYR A 18 8.05 -22.85 -8.25
N PRO A 19 8.77 -23.75 -8.95
CA PRO A 19 9.64 -24.74 -8.31
C PRO A 19 10.77 -24.11 -7.49
N GLN A 20 11.30 -22.94 -7.89
CA GLN A 20 12.31 -22.22 -7.13
C GLN A 20 11.76 -21.68 -5.79
N LEU A 21 10.51 -21.16 -5.76
CA LEU A 21 9.86 -20.71 -4.54
C LEU A 21 9.43 -21.90 -3.67
N GLN A 22 8.99 -22.98 -4.29
CA GLN A 22 8.65 -24.22 -3.57
C GLN A 22 9.88 -24.86 -2.90
N ALA A 23 11.05 -24.79 -3.54
CA ALA A 23 12.29 -25.32 -2.99
C ALA A 23 12.87 -24.46 -1.84
N ASP A 24 12.50 -23.20 -1.77
CA ASP A 24 12.92 -22.29 -0.72
C ASP A 24 12.11 -22.54 0.56
N THR A 25 12.75 -23.13 1.55
CA THR A 25 12.12 -23.51 2.82
C THR A 25 11.68 -22.32 3.68
N THR A 26 12.16 -21.12 3.37
CA THR A 26 11.78 -19.87 4.06
C THR A 26 10.45 -19.30 3.56
N LYS A 27 9.95 -19.80 2.44
CA LYS A 27 8.73 -19.30 1.79
C LYS A 27 7.61 -20.32 1.83
N GLU A 28 6.37 -19.83 1.77
CA GLU A 28 5.16 -20.65 1.67
C GLU A 28 4.10 -20.00 0.79
N LEU A 29 3.29 -20.83 0.15
CA LEU A 29 2.08 -20.39 -0.55
C LEU A 29 0.89 -20.45 0.40
N ILE A 30 0.24 -19.32 0.58
CA ILE A 30 -0.97 -19.21 1.40
C ILE A 30 -2.12 -18.62 0.59
N HIS A 31 -3.33 -18.66 1.12
CA HIS A 31 -4.45 -17.90 0.62
C HIS A 31 -5.05 -17.02 1.73
N ASN A 32 -5.49 -15.83 1.38
CA ASN A 32 -6.27 -15.02 2.30
C ASN A 32 -7.75 -15.46 2.31
N ARG A 33 -8.55 -14.90 3.20
CA ARG A 33 -9.99 -15.21 3.30
C ARG A 33 -10.79 -14.79 2.07
N MET A 34 -10.27 -13.89 1.25
CA MET A 34 -10.90 -13.49 -0.02
C MET A 34 -10.62 -14.47 -1.15
N GLY A 35 -9.71 -15.43 -0.92
CA GLY A 35 -9.32 -16.44 -1.90
C GLY A 35 -8.16 -16.01 -2.81
N ARG A 36 -7.48 -14.89 -2.53
CA ARG A 36 -6.22 -14.57 -3.19
C ARG A 36 -5.10 -15.46 -2.67
N LEU A 37 -4.20 -15.83 -3.57
CA LEU A 37 -3.03 -16.63 -3.29
C LEU A 37 -1.80 -15.72 -3.14
N TYR A 38 -0.94 -16.04 -2.18
CA TYR A 38 0.29 -15.29 -1.93
C TYR A 38 1.45 -16.22 -1.60
N TRP A 39 2.55 -16.03 -2.28
CA TRP A 39 3.85 -16.44 -1.79
C TRP A 39 4.32 -15.42 -0.77
N VAL A 40 4.72 -15.89 0.41
CA VAL A 40 5.16 -15.07 1.55
C VAL A 40 6.31 -15.74 2.27
N TRP A 41 7.05 -15.00 3.08
CA TRP A 41 8.01 -15.60 4.01
C TRP A 41 7.27 -16.23 5.19
N LYS A 42 7.66 -17.46 5.59
CA LYS A 42 6.98 -18.21 6.66
C LYS A 42 7.03 -17.51 8.00
N ASP A 43 8.21 -16.99 8.35
CA ASP A 43 8.52 -16.47 9.67
C ASP A 43 8.42 -14.95 9.74
N ASP A 44 7.96 -14.32 8.67
CA ASP A 44 7.78 -12.88 8.67
C ASP A 44 6.58 -12.52 9.55
N ALA A 45 6.89 -11.80 10.63
CA ALA A 45 5.90 -11.24 11.54
C ALA A 45 5.19 -10.02 10.96
N LEU A 46 5.51 -9.65 9.71
CA LEU A 46 4.97 -8.46 9.07
C LEU A 46 3.47 -8.43 9.07
N TYR A 47 2.99 -7.26 9.36
CA TYR A 47 1.57 -6.91 9.37
C TYR A 47 0.89 -7.24 8.03
N VAL A 48 1.58 -6.99 6.89
CA VAL A 48 1.12 -7.32 5.54
C VAL A 48 0.84 -8.80 5.39
N GLN A 49 1.77 -9.65 5.81
CA GLN A 49 1.63 -11.10 5.69
C GLN A 49 0.62 -11.64 6.69
N ARG A 50 0.57 -11.07 7.89
CA ARG A 50 -0.47 -11.38 8.86
C ARG A 50 -1.85 -11.10 8.28
N PHE A 51 -2.03 -9.95 7.59
CA PHE A 51 -3.29 -9.64 6.90
C PHE A 51 -3.60 -10.58 5.76
N ALA A 52 -2.60 -10.94 4.95
CA ALA A 52 -2.79 -11.94 3.90
C ALA A 52 -3.23 -13.28 4.49
N ARG A 53 -2.64 -13.69 5.62
CA ARG A 53 -3.00 -14.95 6.30
C ARG A 53 -4.37 -14.92 6.98
N GLU A 54 -4.74 -13.80 7.60
CA GLU A 54 -5.89 -13.75 8.51
C GLU A 54 -7.13 -13.09 7.93
N ASN A 55 -7.06 -11.88 7.37
CA ASN A 55 -8.23 -11.01 7.29
C ASN A 55 -8.56 -10.36 5.93
N GLY A 56 -7.79 -10.50 4.89
CA GLY A 56 -8.07 -9.84 3.61
C GLY A 56 -7.06 -8.78 3.21
N PRO A 57 -7.42 -7.77 2.40
CA PRO A 57 -6.46 -6.84 1.86
C PRO A 57 -5.86 -5.94 2.94
N TYR A 58 -4.55 -5.82 2.90
CA TYR A 58 -3.83 -4.84 3.70
C TYR A 58 -4.34 -3.42 3.37
N GLN A 59 -4.38 -2.55 4.38
CA GLN A 59 -4.85 -1.17 4.22
C GLN A 59 -6.24 -1.01 3.55
N GLY A 60 -7.18 -1.93 3.73
CA GLY A 60 -8.46 -1.89 3.01
C GLY A 60 -9.32 -0.66 3.29
N ARG A 61 -9.15 0.06 4.43
CA ARG A 61 -9.81 1.36 4.64
C ARG A 61 -9.29 2.38 3.64
N ASN A 62 -7.98 2.37 3.39
CA ASN A 62 -7.32 3.23 2.42
C ASN A 62 -7.77 2.89 0.99
N LEU A 63 -7.79 1.59 0.65
CA LEU A 63 -8.28 1.09 -0.62
C LEU A 63 -9.73 1.53 -0.87
N LYS A 64 -10.60 1.42 0.15
CA LYS A 64 -12.00 1.86 0.05
C LYS A 64 -12.12 3.36 -0.21
N TRP A 65 -11.32 4.18 0.48
CA TRP A 65 -11.34 5.61 0.28
C TRP A 65 -10.80 5.98 -1.10
N LEU A 66 -9.67 5.41 -1.51
CA LEU A 66 -9.09 5.64 -2.83
C LEU A 66 -10.07 5.27 -3.95
N ARG A 67 -10.71 4.10 -3.85
CA ARG A 67 -11.72 3.67 -4.81
C ARG A 67 -12.95 4.57 -4.84
N LYS A 68 -13.34 5.15 -3.70
CA LYS A 68 -14.41 6.14 -3.64
C LYS A 68 -14.04 7.45 -4.35
N CYS A 69 -12.76 7.86 -4.26
CA CYS A 69 -12.24 8.99 -5.01
C CYS A 69 -12.18 8.70 -6.51
N LEU A 70 -11.83 7.48 -6.89
CA LEU A 70 -11.46 7.07 -8.25
C LEU A 70 -12.12 5.72 -8.59
N PRO A 71 -13.44 5.68 -8.78
CA PRO A 71 -14.17 4.44 -9.07
C PRO A 71 -13.76 3.78 -10.41
N ASN A 72 -13.27 4.57 -11.35
CA ASN A 72 -12.80 4.16 -12.66
C ASN A 72 -11.42 4.77 -12.90
N ALA A 73 -10.41 4.29 -12.19
CA ALA A 73 -9.04 4.77 -12.35
C ALA A 73 -8.44 4.26 -13.66
N ARG A 74 -7.75 5.13 -14.41
CA ARG A 74 -6.97 4.74 -15.58
C ARG A 74 -5.65 4.13 -15.14
N THR A 75 -4.80 4.90 -14.49
CA THR A 75 -3.49 4.42 -14.04
C THR A 75 -3.31 4.67 -12.55
N ILE A 76 -2.92 3.62 -11.83
CA ILE A 76 -2.49 3.69 -10.43
C ILE A 76 -1.01 3.30 -10.36
N VAL A 77 -0.23 4.10 -9.63
CA VAL A 77 1.17 3.84 -9.35
C VAL A 77 1.31 3.46 -7.87
N ASP A 78 1.85 2.27 -7.60
CA ASP A 78 2.10 1.72 -6.26
C ASP A 78 3.61 1.71 -5.99
N VAL A 79 4.10 2.67 -5.20
CA VAL A 79 5.52 2.80 -4.85
C VAL A 79 5.76 2.20 -3.48
N GLY A 80 6.69 1.24 -3.41
CA GLY A 80 6.82 0.35 -2.27
C GLY A 80 5.71 -0.70 -2.29
N MET A 81 5.57 -1.41 -3.43
CA MET A 81 4.49 -2.40 -3.59
C MET A 81 4.68 -3.65 -2.73
N ASN A 82 5.87 -3.86 -2.20
CA ASN A 82 6.23 -5.04 -1.42
C ASN A 82 5.86 -6.33 -2.19
N VAL A 83 5.15 -7.27 -1.59
CA VAL A 83 4.69 -8.52 -2.25
C VAL A 83 3.47 -8.32 -3.16
N ALA A 84 3.21 -7.09 -3.62
CA ALA A 84 2.12 -6.66 -4.51
C ALA A 84 0.71 -6.76 -3.93
N ASN A 85 0.56 -6.70 -2.60
CA ASN A 85 -0.75 -6.85 -1.97
C ASN A 85 -1.73 -5.76 -2.43
N ASN A 86 -1.36 -4.47 -2.32
CA ASN A 86 -2.19 -3.35 -2.78
C ASN A 86 -2.26 -3.29 -4.31
N THR A 87 -1.16 -3.56 -5.00
CA THR A 87 -1.09 -3.62 -6.47
C THR A 87 -2.17 -4.54 -7.05
N MET A 88 -2.33 -5.75 -6.48
CA MET A 88 -3.35 -6.69 -6.92
C MET A 88 -4.77 -6.20 -6.63
N GLU A 89 -4.98 -5.47 -5.53
CA GLU A 89 -6.28 -4.87 -5.26
C GLU A 89 -6.57 -3.73 -6.24
N TYR A 90 -5.61 -2.85 -6.52
CA TYR A 90 -5.75 -1.79 -7.54
C TYR A 90 -6.10 -2.38 -8.91
N ALA A 91 -5.51 -3.51 -9.28
CA ALA A 91 -5.78 -4.19 -10.55
C ALA A 91 -7.23 -4.70 -10.70
N THR A 92 -8.06 -4.64 -9.66
CA THR A 92 -9.48 -5.01 -9.77
C THR A 92 -10.37 -3.88 -10.26
N TRP A 93 -9.88 -2.64 -10.33
CA TRP A 93 -10.69 -1.49 -10.76
C TRP A 93 -9.96 -0.42 -11.57
N ALA A 94 -8.64 -0.49 -11.70
CA ALA A 94 -7.87 0.36 -12.60
C ALA A 94 -7.78 -0.27 -14.00
N GLU A 95 -7.47 0.54 -15.00
CA GLU A 95 -7.13 0.03 -16.34
C GLU A 95 -5.67 -0.44 -16.38
N THR A 96 -4.77 0.29 -15.73
CA THR A 96 -3.33 -0.01 -15.67
C THR A 96 -2.80 0.20 -14.25
N VAL A 97 -1.91 -0.68 -13.79
CA VAL A 97 -1.21 -0.53 -12.52
C VAL A 97 0.29 -0.67 -12.73
N HIS A 98 1.06 0.29 -12.23
CA HIS A 98 2.51 0.20 -12.15
C HIS A 98 2.95 0.02 -10.71
N GLY A 99 3.59 -1.12 -10.40
CA GLY A 99 4.15 -1.40 -9.07
C GLY A 99 5.68 -1.28 -9.08
N PHE A 100 6.25 -0.63 -8.06
CA PHE A 100 7.69 -0.40 -7.90
C PHE A 100 8.18 -1.01 -6.59
N GLU A 101 9.16 -1.90 -6.69
CA GLU A 101 9.81 -2.57 -5.55
C GLU A 101 11.29 -2.79 -5.86
N PRO A 102 12.20 -2.12 -5.15
CA PRO A 102 13.63 -2.23 -5.44
C PRO A 102 14.28 -3.52 -4.95
N THR A 103 13.73 -4.16 -3.89
CA THR A 103 14.31 -5.35 -3.27
C THR A 103 14.13 -6.58 -4.16
N PRO A 104 15.19 -7.19 -4.71
CA PRO A 104 15.03 -8.28 -5.68
C PRO A 104 14.26 -9.50 -5.13
N SER A 105 14.49 -9.87 -3.87
CA SER A 105 13.81 -11.01 -3.25
C SER A 105 12.31 -10.75 -3.03
N THR A 106 11.95 -9.53 -2.66
CA THR A 106 10.55 -9.08 -2.50
C THR A 106 9.88 -8.95 -3.85
N PHE A 107 10.57 -8.38 -4.84
CA PHE A 107 10.10 -8.25 -6.20
C PHE A 107 9.76 -9.61 -6.83
N ALA A 108 10.61 -10.63 -6.65
CA ALA A 108 10.34 -11.98 -7.14
C ALA A 108 9.05 -12.58 -6.56
N LEU A 109 8.74 -12.30 -5.28
CA LEU A 109 7.45 -12.69 -4.69
C LEU A 109 6.28 -11.89 -5.28
N ALA A 110 6.47 -10.60 -5.51
CA ALA A 110 5.45 -9.75 -6.13
C ALA A 110 5.09 -10.24 -7.54
N GLU A 111 6.10 -10.55 -8.36
CA GLU A 111 5.88 -11.12 -9.71
C GLU A 111 5.08 -12.42 -9.65
N ALA A 112 5.52 -13.36 -8.82
CA ALA A 112 4.83 -14.64 -8.65
C ALA A 112 3.39 -14.46 -8.14
N ASN A 113 3.15 -13.52 -7.22
CA ASN A 113 1.83 -13.24 -6.68
C ASN A 113 0.89 -12.64 -7.73
N VAL A 114 1.38 -11.67 -8.51
CA VAL A 114 0.58 -11.05 -9.58
C VAL A 114 0.26 -12.09 -10.66
N GLU A 115 1.24 -12.81 -11.17
CA GLU A 115 1.06 -13.85 -12.18
C GLU A 115 0.05 -14.92 -11.71
N LEU A 116 0.24 -15.45 -10.52
CA LEU A 116 -0.62 -16.47 -9.94
C LEU A 116 -2.09 -16.02 -9.85
N ASN A 117 -2.34 -14.77 -9.46
CA ASN A 117 -3.70 -14.25 -9.31
C ASN A 117 -4.32 -13.76 -10.62
N GLN A 118 -3.54 -13.49 -11.67
CA GLN A 118 -4.05 -13.25 -13.02
C GLN A 118 -4.58 -14.51 -13.68
N HIS A 119 -3.92 -15.64 -13.47
CA HIS A 119 -4.30 -16.94 -14.06
C HIS A 119 -5.41 -17.65 -13.29
N VAL A 120 -5.56 -17.36 -12.01
CA VAL A 120 -6.61 -17.98 -11.19
C VAL A 120 -7.92 -17.25 -11.43
N GLU A 121 -8.80 -17.87 -12.22
CA GLU A 121 -10.20 -17.42 -12.32
C GLU A 121 -10.88 -17.52 -10.96
N LEU A 122 -10.87 -16.42 -10.21
CA LEU A 122 -11.57 -16.32 -8.93
C LEU A 122 -13.08 -16.15 -9.18
N LYS A 123 -13.68 -17.08 -9.96
CA LYS A 123 -15.08 -17.03 -10.33
C LYS A 123 -15.97 -17.07 -9.10
N GLY A 124 -16.71 -15.99 -8.89
CA GLY A 124 -17.89 -15.97 -8.04
C GLY A 124 -17.65 -16.21 -6.56
N ARG A 125 -16.50 -15.87 -6.02
CA ARG A 125 -16.21 -16.03 -4.61
C ARG A 125 -16.73 -14.83 -3.83
N TYR A 126 -17.94 -14.98 -3.35
CA TYR A 126 -18.58 -14.01 -2.49
C TYR A 126 -18.15 -14.24 -1.05
N TYR A 127 -17.67 -13.22 -0.43
CA TYR A 127 -17.38 -13.19 0.99
C TYR A 127 -18.54 -12.58 1.74
N ASN A 128 -19.20 -13.35 2.59
CA ASN A 128 -20.14 -12.81 3.55
C ASN A 128 -19.37 -12.37 4.80
N SER A 129 -18.71 -11.22 4.68
CA SER A 129 -17.78 -10.71 5.66
C SER A 129 -18.40 -10.33 7.00
N GLN A 130 -19.71 -10.05 7.03
CA GLN A 130 -20.36 -9.51 8.22
C GLN A 130 -20.31 -10.44 9.44
N LYS A 131 -20.37 -11.76 9.22
CA LYS A 131 -20.42 -12.70 10.34
C LYS A 131 -19.07 -13.12 10.88
N VAL A 132 -18.04 -13.13 10.05
CA VAL A 132 -16.71 -13.64 10.43
C VAL A 132 -15.84 -12.54 11.04
N MET A 133 -16.01 -11.30 10.61
CA MET A 133 -15.20 -10.18 11.12
C MET A 133 -15.71 -9.63 12.45
N SER A 134 -17.03 -9.72 12.71
CA SER A 134 -17.60 -9.32 14.01
C SER A 134 -17.19 -10.22 15.17
N GLU A 135 -16.72 -11.44 14.90
CA GLU A 135 -16.32 -12.39 15.95
C GLU A 135 -14.85 -12.22 16.38
N HIS A 136 -14.00 -11.60 15.56
CA HIS A 136 -12.54 -11.56 15.78
C HIS A 136 -11.93 -10.18 15.96
N ASP A 137 -12.59 -9.12 15.51
CA ASP A 137 -12.12 -7.73 15.68
C ASP A 137 -13.29 -6.76 15.57
N PRO A 138 -13.89 -6.36 16.71
CA PRO A 138 -15.00 -5.41 16.71
C PRO A 138 -14.65 -4.03 16.16
N ASP A 139 -13.40 -3.59 16.25
CA ASP A 139 -12.97 -2.28 15.73
C ASP A 139 -12.79 -2.29 14.22
N HIS A 140 -12.56 -3.46 13.61
CA HIS A 140 -12.47 -3.66 12.17
C HIS A 140 -13.80 -4.10 11.55
N ALA A 141 -14.79 -4.49 12.35
CA ALA A 141 -16.08 -5.02 11.88
C ALA A 141 -16.92 -4.03 11.07
N ASP A 142 -16.70 -2.73 11.23
CA ASP A 142 -17.62 -1.72 10.71
C ASP A 142 -17.38 -1.31 9.28
N GLY A 143 -16.50 -1.95 8.52
CA GLY A 143 -16.38 -1.28 7.29
C GLY A 143 -15.77 -1.88 6.09
N TRP A 144 -15.21 -3.02 6.20
CA TRP A 144 -14.35 -3.51 5.14
C TRP A 144 -15.11 -3.78 3.84
N TYR A 145 -16.40 -4.14 3.88
CA TYR A 145 -17.16 -4.51 2.67
C TYR A 145 -18.65 -4.16 2.69
N LYS A 146 -19.10 -3.15 3.43
CA LYS A 146 -20.42 -2.59 3.16
C LYS A 146 -20.36 -1.73 1.89
N PHE A 147 -20.35 -2.37 0.74
CA PHE A 147 -20.79 -1.69 -0.46
C PHE A 147 -22.32 -1.58 -0.40
N PRO A 148 -22.90 -0.38 -0.55
CA PRO A 148 -24.34 -0.16 -0.41
C PRO A 148 -25.19 -0.89 -1.46
N ASP A 149 -24.61 -1.27 -2.54
CA ASP A 149 -25.23 -1.98 -3.64
C ASP A 149 -24.46 -3.27 -3.87
N LYS A 150 -25.16 -4.32 -3.95
CA LYS A 150 -24.77 -5.73 -4.15
C LYS A 150 -23.76 -5.98 -5.31
N THR A 151 -23.16 -4.96 -5.85
CA THR A 151 -22.07 -5.01 -6.82
C THR A 151 -20.77 -5.30 -6.09
N PHE A 152 -20.52 -6.57 -5.89
CA PHE A 152 -19.24 -7.04 -5.41
C PHE A 152 -18.16 -6.63 -6.40
N ALA A 153 -17.13 -5.97 -5.90
CA ALA A 153 -15.93 -5.81 -6.67
C ALA A 153 -15.46 -7.20 -7.11
N SER A 154 -15.31 -7.41 -8.38
CA SER A 154 -14.67 -8.60 -8.89
C SER A 154 -13.32 -8.73 -8.20
N LEU A 155 -12.97 -9.90 -7.67
CA LEU A 155 -11.61 -10.21 -7.25
C LEU A 155 -10.71 -10.48 -8.46
N THR A 156 -11.28 -10.47 -9.65
CA THR A 156 -10.56 -10.64 -10.91
C THR A 156 -9.72 -9.41 -11.17
N MET A 157 -8.44 -9.60 -11.35
CA MET A 157 -7.53 -8.57 -11.80
C MET A 157 -7.79 -8.35 -13.29
N SER A 158 -8.29 -7.19 -13.66
CA SER A 158 -8.62 -6.82 -15.04
C SER A 158 -7.66 -5.80 -15.63
N ALA A 159 -6.82 -5.20 -14.78
CA ALA A 159 -5.84 -4.21 -15.22
C ALA A 159 -4.65 -4.85 -15.96
N ASP A 160 -4.04 -4.05 -16.83
CA ASP A 160 -2.69 -4.30 -17.28
C ASP A 160 -1.70 -3.96 -16.16
N VAL A 161 -0.96 -4.96 -15.66
CA VAL A 161 -0.08 -4.80 -14.49
C VAL A 161 1.37 -4.85 -14.91
N HIS A 162 2.10 -3.78 -14.64
CA HIS A 162 3.53 -3.62 -14.91
C HIS A 162 4.31 -3.53 -13.61
N LEU A 163 5.22 -4.46 -13.38
CA LEU A 163 6.08 -4.48 -12.21
C LEU A 163 7.49 -4.02 -12.57
N HIS A 164 8.10 -3.23 -11.69
CA HIS A 164 9.39 -2.61 -11.87
C HIS A 164 10.30 -2.93 -10.69
N ASN A 165 11.38 -3.71 -10.91
CA ASN A 165 12.40 -3.95 -9.88
C ASN A 165 13.37 -2.76 -9.78
N VAL A 166 12.83 -1.63 -9.34
CA VAL A 166 13.55 -0.36 -9.21
C VAL A 166 12.90 0.46 -8.11
N GLY A 167 13.70 1.20 -7.35
CA GLY A 167 13.21 2.22 -6.43
C GLY A 167 12.91 3.54 -7.13
N LEU A 168 12.16 4.40 -6.47
CA LEU A 168 11.93 5.77 -6.93
C LEU A 168 12.53 6.78 -5.96
N GLY A 169 12.96 7.92 -6.48
CA GLY A 169 13.55 9.02 -5.72
C GLY A 169 13.61 10.31 -6.52
N ASP A 170 14.29 11.32 -6.00
CA ASP A 170 14.48 12.62 -6.69
C ASP A 170 15.65 12.62 -7.67
N VAL A 171 16.56 11.65 -7.55
CA VAL A 171 17.72 11.48 -8.42
C VAL A 171 17.87 10.03 -8.85
N ALA A 172 18.07 9.80 -10.14
CA ALA A 172 18.37 8.47 -10.65
C ALA A 172 19.81 8.05 -10.29
N GLY A 173 20.00 6.76 -9.92
CA GLY A 173 21.31 6.25 -9.58
C GLY A 173 21.29 4.89 -8.91
N SER A 174 22.44 4.47 -8.39
CA SER A 174 22.57 3.29 -7.53
C SER A 174 22.59 3.74 -6.07
N PHE A 175 21.73 3.12 -5.27
CA PHE A 175 21.57 3.40 -3.85
C PHE A 175 21.74 2.10 -3.05
N GLN A 176 22.09 2.24 -1.79
CA GLN A 176 22.21 1.09 -0.90
C GLN A 176 20.96 0.96 -0.03
N MET A 177 20.46 -0.26 0.11
CA MET A 177 19.39 -0.65 1.01
C MET A 177 19.89 -1.69 2.00
N GLU A 178 19.29 -1.72 3.18
CA GLU A 178 19.51 -2.81 4.15
C GLU A 178 18.39 -3.83 4.05
N ASP A 179 18.76 -5.12 4.24
CA ASP A 179 17.83 -6.22 4.27
C ASP A 179 17.51 -6.60 5.71
N HIS A 180 16.26 -6.43 6.09
CA HIS A 180 15.73 -6.85 7.38
C HIS A 180 15.11 -8.25 7.27
N PRO A 181 15.85 -9.32 7.55
CA PRO A 181 15.42 -10.69 7.24
C PRO A 181 14.14 -11.12 7.96
N ASN A 182 13.81 -10.48 9.08
CA ASN A 182 12.59 -10.77 9.86
C ASN A 182 11.47 -9.74 9.65
N ASN A 183 11.72 -8.70 8.85
CA ASN A 183 10.76 -7.63 8.60
C ASN A 183 11.10 -6.91 7.29
N VAL A 184 10.88 -7.57 6.18
CA VAL A 184 11.21 -7.03 4.84
C VAL A 184 10.43 -5.76 4.48
N GLY A 185 9.33 -5.46 5.19
CA GLY A 185 8.62 -4.20 5.04
C GLY A 185 9.41 -2.99 5.54
N HIS A 186 10.41 -3.20 6.38
CA HIS A 186 11.30 -2.13 6.88
C HIS A 186 12.56 -1.94 6.04
N ASN A 187 12.70 -2.65 4.91
CA ASN A 187 13.79 -2.41 3.99
C ASN A 187 13.74 -0.96 3.50
N CYS A 188 14.81 -0.22 3.70
CA CYS A 188 14.84 1.20 3.35
C CYS A 188 16.19 1.61 2.75
N ILE A 189 16.18 2.70 1.99
CA ILE A 189 17.41 3.32 1.50
C ILE A 189 18.24 3.81 2.68
N LEU A 190 19.54 3.49 2.63
CA LEU A 190 20.48 3.84 3.68
C LEU A 190 20.99 5.27 3.53
N THR A 191 20.91 6.05 4.60
CA THR A 191 21.69 7.26 4.75
C THR A 191 23.15 6.94 5.09
N GLU A 192 24.09 7.87 4.85
CA GLU A 192 25.50 7.68 5.19
C GLU A 192 25.71 7.40 6.69
N GLU A 193 24.92 8.00 7.56
CA GLU A 193 24.95 7.74 8.99
C GLU A 193 24.54 6.30 9.32
N ARG A 194 23.47 5.81 8.67
CA ARG A 194 22.93 4.48 8.92
C ARG A 194 23.84 3.38 8.37
N LYS A 195 24.52 3.59 7.25
CA LYS A 195 25.52 2.67 6.71
C LYS A 195 26.60 2.29 7.73
N GLN A 196 26.98 3.23 8.59
CA GLN A 196 28.00 3.00 9.62
C GLN A 196 27.49 2.22 10.83
N LYS A 197 26.18 2.16 11.02
CA LYS A 197 25.51 1.57 12.20
C LYS A 197 24.75 0.30 11.92
N THR A 198 24.42 0.03 10.64
CA THR A 198 23.63 -1.15 10.29
C THR A 198 24.39 -2.44 10.60
N LYS A 199 23.67 -3.41 11.12
CA LYS A 199 24.13 -4.79 11.36
C LYS A 199 23.51 -5.78 10.37
N TYR A 200 22.69 -5.28 9.46
CA TYR A 200 22.01 -6.07 8.44
C TYR A 200 22.83 -6.11 7.15
N GLU A 201 22.49 -7.06 6.30
CA GLU A 201 23.08 -7.13 4.97
C GLU A 201 22.70 -5.91 4.13
N VAL A 202 23.64 -5.40 3.35
CA VAL A 202 23.47 -4.21 2.51
C VAL A 202 23.65 -4.62 1.06
N TYR A 203 22.76 -4.18 0.19
CA TYR A 203 22.81 -4.44 -1.23
C TYR A 203 22.51 -3.18 -2.05
N ASP A 204 22.96 -3.14 -3.29
CA ASP A 204 22.74 -2.04 -4.20
C ASP A 204 21.41 -2.21 -4.94
N VAL A 205 20.67 -1.10 -5.07
CA VAL A 205 19.43 -1.02 -5.85
C VAL A 205 19.50 0.12 -6.84
N THR A 206 18.85 -0.06 -7.98
CA THR A 206 18.64 1.03 -8.94
C THR A 206 17.47 1.90 -8.48
N VAL A 207 17.66 3.21 -8.56
CA VAL A 207 16.60 4.21 -8.30
C VAL A 207 16.43 5.08 -9.54
N ASN A 208 15.18 5.34 -9.92
CA ASN A 208 14.79 6.27 -10.98
C ASN A 208 13.90 7.39 -10.42
N THR A 209 13.58 8.38 -11.23
CA THR A 209 12.52 9.34 -10.90
C THR A 209 11.21 8.88 -11.54
N LEU A 210 10.07 9.11 -10.88
CA LEU A 210 8.77 8.80 -11.51
C LEU A 210 8.56 9.62 -12.79
N ASP A 211 9.04 10.86 -12.79
CA ASP A 211 8.95 11.77 -13.94
C ASP A 211 9.64 11.22 -15.19
N SER A 212 10.69 10.39 -15.04
CA SER A 212 11.41 9.78 -16.17
C SER A 212 10.57 8.77 -16.98
N TYR A 213 9.51 8.22 -16.40
CA TYR A 213 8.58 7.31 -17.05
C TYR A 213 7.57 8.03 -17.98
N ASN A 214 7.42 9.35 -17.83
CA ASN A 214 6.54 10.18 -18.65
C ASN A 214 5.08 9.69 -18.70
N PHE A 215 4.56 9.11 -17.61
CA PHE A 215 3.17 8.67 -17.56
C PHE A 215 2.20 9.83 -17.76
N GLU A 216 1.24 9.70 -18.68
CA GLU A 216 0.33 10.78 -19.06
C GLU A 216 -0.98 10.80 -18.25
N ASN A 217 -1.43 9.66 -17.74
CA ASN A 217 -2.78 9.48 -17.20
C ASN A 217 -2.77 8.86 -15.79
N VAL A 218 -1.92 9.37 -14.90
CA VAL A 218 -1.85 8.88 -13.51
C VAL A 218 -3.00 9.47 -12.69
N ASP A 219 -3.92 8.62 -12.25
CA ASP A 219 -5.05 9.03 -11.42
C ASP A 219 -4.75 8.87 -9.92
N ALA A 220 -3.88 7.91 -9.55
CA ALA A 220 -3.41 7.77 -8.17
C ALA A 220 -1.94 7.39 -8.07
N ILE A 221 -1.30 7.83 -6.98
CA ILE A 221 0.02 7.40 -6.55
C ILE A 221 -0.06 7.03 -5.07
N LYS A 222 0.29 5.79 -4.71
CA LYS A 222 0.54 5.40 -3.31
C LYS A 222 2.04 5.39 -3.11
N VAL A 223 2.52 5.96 -2.00
CA VAL A 223 3.93 5.92 -1.58
C VAL A 223 3.99 5.48 -0.13
N ASP A 224 4.74 4.40 0.10
CA ASP A 224 4.92 3.77 1.40
C ASP A 224 6.32 3.12 1.36
N CYS A 225 7.32 3.91 1.74
CA CYS A 225 8.74 3.63 1.49
C CYS A 225 9.63 3.95 2.70
N GLU A 226 9.09 3.76 3.91
CA GLU A 226 9.83 3.76 5.17
C GLU A 226 10.66 5.05 5.40
N GLY A 227 10.07 6.18 5.01
CA GLY A 227 10.61 7.52 5.22
C GLY A 227 11.24 8.16 3.96
N TYR A 228 11.23 7.47 2.80
CA TYR A 228 11.77 8.03 1.56
C TYR A 228 10.70 8.74 0.70
N GLU A 229 9.52 9.02 1.27
CA GLU A 229 8.35 9.57 0.56
C GLU A 229 8.63 10.93 -0.07
N TYR A 230 9.26 11.86 0.66
CA TYR A 230 9.50 13.21 0.14
C TYR A 230 10.51 13.25 -1.03
N PRO A 231 11.64 12.52 -1.03
CA PRO A 231 12.46 12.34 -2.22
C PRO A 231 11.67 11.79 -3.41
N ILE A 232 10.80 10.79 -3.19
CA ILE A 232 9.95 10.23 -4.25
C ILE A 232 9.01 11.30 -4.81
N LEU A 233 8.35 12.08 -3.96
CA LEU A 233 7.46 13.17 -4.38
C LEU A 233 8.20 14.24 -5.20
N LYS A 234 9.44 14.57 -4.85
CA LYS A 234 10.27 15.49 -5.65
C LYS A 234 10.56 14.95 -7.04
N GLY A 235 10.87 13.65 -7.13
CA GLY A 235 11.10 12.97 -8.43
C GLY A 235 9.82 12.67 -9.22
N ALA A 236 8.66 12.94 -8.64
CA ALA A 236 7.34 12.79 -9.25
C ALA A 236 6.65 14.12 -9.54
N LEU A 237 7.31 15.25 -9.28
CA LEU A 237 6.67 16.57 -9.23
C LEU A 237 6.00 16.97 -10.55
N GLN A 238 6.65 16.71 -11.69
CA GLN A 238 6.09 17.04 -13.01
C GLN A 238 4.87 16.16 -13.29
N THR A 239 4.92 14.88 -12.95
CA THR A 239 3.79 13.95 -13.07
C THR A 239 2.62 14.38 -12.18
N ILE A 240 2.89 14.78 -10.92
CA ILE A 240 1.87 15.29 -9.99
C ILE A 240 1.24 16.57 -10.52
N GLN A 241 2.02 17.52 -11.04
CA GLN A 241 1.52 18.76 -11.61
C GLN A 241 0.68 18.53 -12.87
N ARG A 242 1.12 17.64 -13.75
CA ARG A 242 0.47 17.33 -15.03
C ARG A 242 -0.79 16.52 -14.85
N CYS A 243 -0.72 15.42 -14.09
CA CYS A 243 -1.80 14.45 -13.97
C CYS A 243 -2.77 14.75 -12.83
N ARG A 244 -2.35 15.50 -11.82
CA ARG A 244 -3.17 15.84 -10.66
C ARG A 244 -3.75 14.59 -9.95
N PRO A 245 -2.92 13.58 -9.62
CA PRO A 245 -3.38 12.34 -9.01
C PRO A 245 -3.89 12.54 -7.59
N VAL A 246 -4.71 11.61 -7.11
CA VAL A 246 -4.86 11.39 -5.67
C VAL A 246 -3.57 10.74 -5.17
N VAL A 247 -2.95 11.31 -4.12
CA VAL A 247 -1.71 10.76 -3.57
C VAL A 247 -1.96 10.26 -2.17
N GLN A 248 -1.70 8.97 -1.93
CA GLN A 248 -1.68 8.34 -0.62
C GLN A 248 -0.25 8.27 -0.12
N LEU A 249 0.00 8.74 1.09
CA LEU A 249 1.31 8.66 1.76
C LEU A 249 1.18 8.02 3.13
N GLU A 250 2.11 7.15 3.48
CA GLU A 250 2.40 6.86 4.87
C GLU A 250 3.32 7.97 5.42
N ILE A 251 2.97 8.55 6.57
CA ILE A 251 3.75 9.66 7.16
C ILE A 251 4.11 9.35 8.59
N VAL A 252 5.36 8.99 8.81
CA VAL A 252 5.95 8.74 10.13
C VAL A 252 7.04 9.78 10.40
N GLU A 253 6.82 10.69 11.36
CA GLU A 253 7.72 11.82 11.62
C GLU A 253 9.16 11.38 11.94
N ALA A 254 9.33 10.28 12.70
CA ALA A 254 10.65 9.73 13.01
C ALA A 254 11.40 9.24 11.77
N GLN A 255 10.68 8.64 10.82
CA GLN A 255 11.26 8.20 9.55
C GLN A 255 11.64 9.39 8.65
N CYS A 256 10.78 10.42 8.56
CA CYS A 256 11.09 11.65 7.82
C CYS A 256 12.41 12.30 8.27
N LYS A 257 12.63 12.35 9.58
CA LYS A 257 13.86 12.92 10.19
C LYS A 257 15.13 12.21 9.74
N LYS A 258 15.09 10.91 9.46
CA LYS A 258 16.24 10.13 8.98
C LYS A 258 16.76 10.66 7.63
N PHE A 259 15.89 11.24 6.82
CA PHE A 259 16.19 11.78 5.50
C PHE A 259 16.22 13.31 5.46
N GLY A 260 16.26 13.99 6.62
CA GLY A 260 16.49 15.41 6.74
C GLY A 260 15.32 16.31 6.35
N TYR A 261 14.08 15.80 6.38
CA TYR A 261 12.88 16.57 6.11
C TYR A 261 11.81 16.36 7.20
N THR A 262 10.75 17.13 7.13
CA THR A 262 9.62 17.09 8.05
C THR A 262 8.33 16.68 7.33
N PRO A 263 7.34 16.11 8.02
CA PRO A 263 6.03 15.90 7.41
C PRO A 263 5.41 17.16 6.81
N GLN A 264 5.70 18.35 7.38
CA GLN A 264 5.19 19.63 6.85
C GLN A 264 5.71 19.92 5.44
N ASP A 265 6.93 19.48 5.09
CA ASP A 265 7.48 19.68 3.75
C ASP A 265 6.62 18.97 2.67
N MET A 266 6.07 17.79 2.97
CA MET A 266 5.14 17.08 2.07
C MET A 266 3.80 17.84 1.95
N PHE A 267 3.27 18.37 3.06
CA PHE A 267 2.06 19.19 3.03
C PHE A 267 2.28 20.45 2.20
N ASP A 268 3.42 21.11 2.37
CA ASP A 268 3.77 22.32 1.64
C ASP A 268 3.93 22.07 0.15
N LEU A 269 4.44 20.90 -0.25
CA LEU A 269 4.49 20.51 -1.65
C LEU A 269 3.07 20.52 -2.27
N PHE A 270 2.09 19.90 -1.63
CA PHE A 270 0.73 19.81 -2.19
C PHE A 270 -0.07 21.10 -2.04
N HIS A 271 0.10 21.84 -0.95
CA HIS A 271 -0.72 23.03 -0.67
C HIS A 271 -0.12 24.34 -1.16
N LYS A 272 1.22 24.45 -1.22
CA LYS A 272 1.91 25.69 -1.62
C LYS A 272 2.54 25.57 -3.00
N GLN A 273 3.21 24.45 -3.32
CA GLN A 273 3.95 24.33 -4.57
C GLN A 273 3.05 23.86 -5.73
N VAL A 274 2.29 22.77 -5.54
CA VAL A 274 1.36 22.25 -6.57
C VAL A 274 0.03 23.00 -6.51
N GLY A 275 -0.52 23.17 -5.32
CA GLY A 275 -1.76 23.88 -5.06
C GLY A 275 -3.04 23.08 -5.37
N ASN A 276 -4.16 23.58 -4.84
CA ASN A 276 -5.50 23.04 -5.07
C ASN A 276 -5.68 21.56 -4.67
N TYR A 277 -5.11 21.14 -3.54
CA TYR A 277 -5.34 19.86 -2.90
C TYR A 277 -6.09 20.03 -1.57
N VAL A 278 -6.77 18.98 -1.15
CA VAL A 278 -7.32 18.79 0.20
C VAL A 278 -6.62 17.61 0.83
N THR A 279 -6.18 17.73 2.08
CA THR A 279 -5.64 16.57 2.80
C THR A 279 -6.74 15.89 3.58
N THR A 280 -6.90 14.58 3.39
CA THR A 280 -7.92 13.81 4.08
C THR A 280 -7.34 12.61 4.83
N ASP A 281 -8.08 12.14 5.85
CA ASP A 281 -7.92 10.81 6.40
C ASP A 281 -8.57 9.73 5.50
N PHE A 282 -8.45 8.45 5.88
CA PHE A 282 -9.08 7.33 5.16
C PHE A 282 -10.61 7.33 5.22
N GLN A 283 -11.23 8.17 6.04
CA GLN A 283 -12.68 8.37 6.10
C GLN A 283 -13.14 9.49 5.16
N GLY A 284 -12.19 10.24 4.60
CA GLY A 284 -12.44 11.37 3.73
C GLY A 284 -12.76 12.68 4.46
N ASN A 285 -12.43 12.77 5.74
CA ASN A 285 -12.52 14.03 6.45
C ASN A 285 -11.36 14.93 6.04
N ASP A 286 -11.67 16.20 5.72
CA ASP A 286 -10.63 17.22 5.56
C ASP A 286 -9.94 17.45 6.91
N ILE A 287 -8.66 17.20 6.98
CA ILE A 287 -7.84 17.30 8.19
C ILE A 287 -6.95 18.55 8.22
N GLY A 288 -7.03 19.37 7.18
CA GLY A 288 -6.29 20.64 7.10
C GLY A 288 -4.87 20.49 6.52
N THR A 289 -4.05 21.52 6.76
CA THR A 289 -2.76 21.69 6.09
C THR A 289 -1.57 21.81 7.05
N ASP A 290 -1.83 21.71 8.35
CA ASP A 290 -0.83 21.92 9.41
C ASP A 290 -0.58 20.58 10.12
N TRP A 291 0.58 20.00 9.86
CA TRP A 291 0.98 18.72 10.46
C TRP A 291 0.91 18.74 12.00
N GLN A 292 1.30 19.83 12.64
CA GLN A 292 1.33 19.89 14.11
C GLN A 292 -0.03 19.70 14.77
N ARG A 293 -1.12 19.98 14.02
CA ARG A 293 -2.50 19.84 14.48
C ARG A 293 -3.09 18.45 14.24
N ILE A 294 -2.44 17.64 13.38
CA ILE A 294 -3.01 16.38 12.89
C ILE A 294 -2.13 15.16 13.14
N LYS A 295 -1.14 15.29 14.02
CA LYS A 295 -0.27 14.19 14.45
C LYS A 295 -1.06 12.94 14.84
N GLY A 296 -0.46 11.75 14.67
CA GLY A 296 -0.97 10.48 15.20
C GLY A 296 -1.84 9.66 14.24
N VAL A 297 -1.97 10.05 12.98
CA VAL A 297 -2.51 9.18 11.91
C VAL A 297 -1.41 9.00 10.87
N MET A 298 -1.07 7.78 10.48
CA MET A 298 0.04 7.53 9.55
C MET A 298 -0.36 7.79 8.10
N ASP A 299 -1.47 7.22 7.64
CA ASP A 299 -1.93 7.37 6.26
C ASP A 299 -2.64 8.69 6.00
N ARG A 300 -2.24 9.37 4.93
CA ARG A 300 -2.82 10.62 4.45
C ARG A 300 -3.12 10.55 2.96
N PHE A 301 -4.20 11.22 2.57
CA PHE A 301 -4.57 11.35 1.17
C PHE A 301 -4.56 12.83 0.79
N PHE A 302 -3.76 13.15 -0.21
CA PHE A 302 -3.81 14.44 -0.87
C PHE A 302 -4.69 14.30 -2.10
N VAL A 303 -5.88 14.88 -2.01
CA VAL A 303 -6.95 14.74 -3.01
C VAL A 303 -7.11 16.07 -3.77
N PRO A 304 -7.01 16.09 -5.11
CA PRO A 304 -7.32 17.30 -5.89
C PRO A 304 -8.70 17.83 -5.53
N LYS A 305 -8.82 19.15 -5.35
CA LYS A 305 -10.13 19.78 -4.96
C LYS A 305 -11.24 19.45 -5.92
N GLU A 306 -10.94 19.37 -7.21
CA GLU A 306 -11.88 19.03 -8.27
C GLU A 306 -12.43 17.60 -8.17
N ILE A 307 -11.65 16.66 -7.59
CA ILE A 307 -12.11 15.30 -7.27
C ILE A 307 -12.88 15.33 -5.96
N TYR A 308 -12.31 15.93 -4.92
CA TYR A 308 -12.90 15.95 -3.57
C TYR A 308 -14.32 16.55 -3.55
N GLN A 309 -14.55 17.59 -4.34
CA GLN A 309 -15.85 18.25 -4.45
C GLN A 309 -16.94 17.38 -5.10
N LYS A 310 -16.54 16.41 -5.93
CA LYS A 310 -17.48 15.49 -6.61
C LYS A 310 -17.85 14.27 -5.77
N ILE A 311 -17.10 13.99 -4.69
CA ILE A 311 -17.36 12.84 -3.83
C ILE A 311 -18.67 13.09 -3.06
N PRO A 312 -19.65 12.17 -3.15
CA PRO A 312 -20.88 12.30 -2.40
C PRO A 312 -20.59 12.40 -0.90
N LYS A 313 -21.06 13.47 -0.27
CA LYS A 313 -20.97 13.61 1.18
C LYS A 313 -21.97 12.63 1.79
N ASP A 314 -21.47 11.67 2.53
CA ASP A 314 -22.30 10.76 3.29
C ASP A 314 -22.88 11.53 4.50
N ASN A 315 -24.14 11.95 4.38
CA ASN A 315 -24.85 12.65 5.45
C ASN A 315 -25.27 11.70 6.60
N SER A 316 -24.93 10.40 6.52
CA SER A 316 -25.30 9.41 7.54
C SER A 316 -24.34 9.37 8.72
N LYS A 317 -23.33 10.23 8.81
CA LYS A 317 -22.43 10.29 9.97
C LYS A 317 -23.14 10.87 11.19
N VAL A 318 -23.78 10.00 11.94
CA VAL A 318 -23.96 10.19 13.37
C VAL A 318 -22.55 10.18 13.97
N ARG A 319 -22.08 11.35 14.41
CA ARG A 319 -20.91 11.44 15.29
C ARG A 319 -21.25 10.62 16.53
N HIS A 320 -20.59 9.51 16.74
CA HIS A 320 -20.57 8.88 18.07
C HIS A 320 -19.72 9.78 18.98
N PRO A 321 -20.33 10.50 19.93
CA PRO A 321 -19.56 11.24 20.91
C PRO A 321 -19.00 10.19 21.89
N GLY A 322 -17.69 10.04 21.93
CA GLY A 322 -17.05 9.23 22.96
C GLY A 322 -15.94 8.28 22.56
N MET A 323 -15.52 8.22 21.31
CA MET A 323 -14.25 7.55 20.99
C MET A 323 -13.11 8.55 21.22
N GLU A 324 -12.57 8.56 22.42
CA GLU A 324 -11.21 9.05 22.64
C GLU A 324 -10.28 8.20 21.78
N ARG A 325 -9.41 8.88 21.02
CA ARG A 325 -8.38 8.24 20.19
C ARG A 325 -7.53 7.39 21.14
N PRO A 326 -7.23 6.11 20.83
CA PRO A 326 -6.18 5.43 21.57
C PRO A 326 -4.93 6.29 21.42
N GLN A 327 -4.40 6.77 22.52
CA GLN A 327 -3.08 7.36 22.58
C GLN A 327 -2.13 6.20 22.25
N ILE A 328 -1.57 6.21 21.04
CA ILE A 328 -0.44 5.35 20.72
C ILE A 328 0.68 5.83 21.61
N ASN A 329 1.11 4.97 22.52
CA ASN A 329 2.20 5.27 23.43
C ASN A 329 3.46 5.40 22.57
N GLU A 330 3.95 6.63 22.37
CA GLU A 330 5.15 6.91 21.56
C GLU A 330 6.37 6.14 22.07
N GLU A 331 6.44 5.80 23.38
CA GLU A 331 7.51 5.00 23.95
C GLU A 331 7.53 3.55 23.42
N ILE A 332 6.37 2.95 23.14
CA ILE A 332 6.31 1.60 22.57
C ILE A 332 6.73 1.62 21.09
N PHE A 333 6.53 2.74 20.42
CA PHE A 333 6.93 2.90 19.01
C PHE A 333 8.45 3.05 18.88
N GLU A 334 9.10 3.78 19.80
CA GLU A 334 10.56 3.93 19.81
C GLU A 334 11.28 2.61 20.12
N GLU A 335 10.77 1.77 21.02
CA GLU A 335 11.34 0.44 21.32
C GLU A 335 11.23 -0.56 20.14
N LEU A 336 10.30 -0.37 19.22
CA LEU A 336 10.16 -1.23 18.03
C LEU A 336 11.07 -0.80 16.88
N PHE A 337 11.70 0.38 16.97
CA PHE A 337 12.53 0.97 15.91
C PHE A 337 14.00 1.20 16.33
N GLU A 338 14.41 0.79 17.55
CA GLU A 338 15.80 0.63 17.97
C GLU A 338 16.33 -0.78 17.63
#